data_19313c58d08453fac0093be423aeb74a
#
_entry.id   19313c58d08453fac0093be423aeb74a
#
_cell.length_a   1.000
_cell.length_b   1.000
_cell.length_c   1.000
_cell.angle_alpha   90.00
_cell.angle_beta   90.00
_cell.angle_gamma   90.00
#
_symmetry.space_group_name_H-M   'P 1'
#
loop_
_entity.id
_entity.type
_entity.pdbx_description
1 polymer ?
#
loop_
_entity_poly.entity_id
_entity_poly.type
_entity_poly.pdbx_seq_one_letter_code
_entity_poly.pdbx_strand_id
1 'polypeptide(L)'
;ICAKVMGTITNSQWANLHLYKGVNQRGGPFAFDDTYVELEFGGRYEWLDLYGYVDFIDALNSKSSDKHKDNNFFVDIEPRISIDYLLDKDLSYGALQELYFAFDIYYADPTPGDDKGLKIIWMGLGSDIEIPWLGKSGVNFYTRFVEENYGASNEHSFDGYVAHINWFKPIYNFTDSRFLSFQGYIDYEFGSDLD
;
A
#
# COMPACT_ATOMS: atom_id res chain seq x y z
N ILE A 1 1.04 23.74 34.46
CA ILE A 1 0.62 23.86 33.03
C ILE A 1 1.83 23.44 32.21
N CYS A 2 1.95 22.15 31.86
CA CYS A 2 2.94 21.69 30.87
C CYS A 2 2.33 21.93 29.49
N ALA A 3 2.83 22.90 28.77
CA ALA A 3 2.58 23.02 27.34
C ALA A 3 3.35 21.87 26.67
N LYS A 4 2.64 20.83 26.25
CA LYS A 4 3.20 19.74 25.47
C LYS A 4 3.44 20.31 24.06
N VAL A 5 4.69 20.37 23.65
CA VAL A 5 5.03 20.64 22.26
C VAL A 5 4.56 19.42 21.48
N MET A 6 3.40 19.51 20.83
CA MET A 6 3.08 18.60 19.73
C MET A 6 4.27 18.67 18.78
N GLY A 7 4.92 17.54 18.53
CA GLY A 7 5.96 17.48 17.52
C GLY A 7 5.40 18.09 16.24
N THR A 8 6.09 19.06 15.66
CA THR A 8 5.66 19.70 14.43
C THR A 8 5.55 18.61 13.37
N ILE A 9 4.32 18.20 13.03
CA ILE A 9 4.10 17.28 11.92
C ILE A 9 4.50 18.06 10.68
N THR A 10 5.66 17.77 10.14
CA THR A 10 6.13 18.40 8.91
C THR A 10 5.34 17.77 7.76
N ASN A 11 4.49 18.57 7.13
CA ASN A 11 3.84 18.19 5.90
C ASN A 11 4.90 17.78 4.86
N SER A 12 4.75 16.62 4.29
CA SER A 12 5.63 16.07 3.27
C SER A 12 4.80 15.50 2.14
N GLN A 13 5.30 15.64 0.92
CA GLN A 13 4.70 15.01 -0.25
C GLN A 13 5.80 14.65 -1.26
N TRP A 14 5.57 13.59 -1.99
CA TRP A 14 6.48 13.13 -3.03
C TRP A 14 5.69 12.38 -4.11
N ALA A 15 6.25 12.33 -5.31
CA ALA A 15 5.78 11.49 -6.39
C ALA A 15 6.96 11.02 -7.23
N ASN A 16 6.91 9.78 -7.68
CA ASN A 16 7.90 9.15 -8.53
C ASN A 16 7.24 8.55 -9.77
N LEU A 17 7.95 8.53 -10.87
CA LEU A 17 7.55 7.80 -12.06
C LEU A 17 8.59 6.73 -12.33
N HIS A 18 8.14 5.48 -12.39
CA HIS A 18 8.97 4.32 -12.60
C HIS A 18 8.64 3.65 -13.94
N LEU A 19 9.63 3.06 -14.57
CA LEU A 19 9.46 2.14 -15.69
C LEU A 19 10.00 0.78 -15.25
N TYR A 20 9.13 -0.20 -15.24
CA TYR A 20 9.48 -1.56 -14.85
C TYR A 20 9.48 -2.53 -16.01
N LYS A 21 10.43 -3.46 -16.00
CA LYS A 21 10.39 -4.69 -16.80
C LYS A 21 10.37 -5.86 -15.83
N GLY A 22 9.22 -6.49 -15.74
CA GLY A 22 9.05 -7.75 -15.04
C GLY A 22 9.43 -8.92 -15.92
N VAL A 23 10.15 -9.88 -15.35
CA VAL A 23 10.50 -11.13 -16.00
C VAL A 23 10.13 -12.27 -15.08
N ASN A 24 9.28 -13.18 -15.56
CA ASN A 24 8.81 -14.34 -14.80
C ASN A 24 8.18 -13.91 -13.44
N GLN A 25 7.39 -12.83 -13.47
CA GLN A 25 6.67 -12.34 -12.28
C GLN A 25 5.62 -13.35 -11.84
N ARG A 26 5.41 -13.45 -10.54
CA ARG A 26 4.46 -14.39 -9.93
C ARG A 26 3.49 -13.65 -8.99
N GLY A 27 2.66 -12.78 -9.57
CA GLY A 27 1.55 -12.12 -8.87
C GLY A 27 0.26 -12.97 -8.82
N GLY A 28 0.34 -14.26 -9.18
CA GLY A 28 -0.79 -15.20 -9.26
C GLY A 28 -0.31 -16.61 -9.57
N PRO A 29 -1.22 -17.51 -10.01
CA PRO A 29 -0.89 -18.92 -10.25
C PRO A 29 0.08 -19.13 -11.42
N PHE A 30 0.15 -18.20 -12.35
CA PHE A 30 1.00 -18.29 -13.53
C PHE A 30 2.08 -17.22 -13.53
N ALA A 31 3.26 -17.54 -14.05
CA ALA A 31 4.30 -16.58 -14.29
C ALA A 31 4.02 -15.79 -15.56
N PHE A 32 4.36 -14.50 -15.56
CA PHE A 32 4.19 -13.64 -16.73
C PHE A 32 5.34 -12.61 -16.84
N ASP A 33 5.56 -12.17 -18.06
CA ASP A 33 6.46 -11.04 -18.38
C ASP A 33 5.63 -9.80 -18.70
N ASP A 34 6.03 -8.65 -18.16
CA ASP A 34 5.36 -7.39 -18.46
C ASP A 34 6.33 -6.21 -18.51
N THR A 35 5.88 -5.10 -19.09
CA THR A 35 6.54 -3.80 -19.02
C THR A 35 5.50 -2.74 -18.70
N TYR A 36 5.59 -2.15 -17.53
CA TYR A 36 4.61 -1.18 -17.04
C TYR A 36 5.27 0.09 -16.53
N VAL A 37 4.48 1.16 -16.52
CA VAL A 37 4.84 2.44 -15.91
C VAL A 37 4.05 2.58 -14.63
N GLU A 38 4.73 2.90 -13.55
CA GLU A 38 4.11 3.16 -12.24
C GLU A 38 4.26 4.64 -11.88
N LEU A 39 3.15 5.26 -11.52
CA LEU A 39 3.13 6.53 -10.81
C LEU A 39 2.92 6.24 -9.33
N GLU A 40 3.99 6.33 -8.56
CA GLU A 40 3.97 6.17 -7.10
C GLU A 40 3.94 7.53 -6.43
N PHE A 41 3.13 7.70 -5.38
CA PHE A 41 2.99 8.94 -4.64
C PHE A 41 2.69 8.71 -3.18
N GLY A 42 3.02 9.71 -2.37
CA GLY A 42 2.72 9.66 -0.94
C GLY A 42 2.94 10.98 -0.26
N GLY A 43 2.53 11.03 1.00
CA GLY A 43 2.73 12.22 1.81
C GLY A 43 2.02 12.16 3.15
N ARG A 44 2.44 13.08 4.02
CA ARG A 44 1.85 13.31 5.32
C ARG A 44 1.32 14.73 5.37
N TYR A 45 0.05 14.89 5.71
CA TYR A 45 -0.57 16.17 5.98
C TYR A 45 -1.40 16.08 7.25
N GLU A 46 -0.94 16.69 8.32
CA GLU A 46 -1.61 16.73 9.63
C GLU A 46 -2.36 15.42 10.01
N TRP A 47 -3.63 15.32 9.60
CA TRP A 47 -4.54 14.22 9.91
C TRP A 47 -4.45 13.03 8.93
N LEU A 48 -3.80 13.21 7.78
CA LEU A 48 -3.74 12.22 6.70
C LEU A 48 -2.31 11.76 6.45
N ASP A 49 -2.09 10.48 6.44
CA ASP A 49 -0.93 9.81 5.90
C ASP A 49 -1.38 9.01 4.67
N LEU A 50 -0.80 9.29 3.52
CA LEU A 50 -1.22 8.74 2.24
C LEU A 50 -0.03 8.09 1.54
N TYR A 51 -0.23 6.88 1.08
CA TYR A 51 0.57 6.20 0.09
C TYR A 51 -0.33 5.71 -1.03
N GLY A 52 0.21 5.54 -2.23
CA GLY A 52 -0.50 4.90 -3.31
C GLY A 52 0.33 4.87 -4.59
N TYR A 53 -0.11 4.04 -5.51
CA TYR A 53 0.46 3.96 -6.84
C TYR A 53 -0.59 3.59 -7.90
N VAL A 54 -0.26 3.89 -9.13
CA VAL A 54 -1.03 3.53 -10.31
C VAL A 54 -0.08 2.89 -11.32
N ASP A 55 -0.35 1.65 -11.67
CA ASP A 55 0.35 0.91 -12.71
C ASP A 55 -0.38 1.05 -14.05
N PHE A 56 0.33 1.50 -15.05
CA PHE A 56 -0.10 1.50 -16.44
C PHE A 56 0.49 0.29 -17.13
N ILE A 57 -0.29 -0.78 -17.22
CA ILE A 57 0.10 -2.11 -17.68
C ILE A 57 0.30 -2.08 -19.19
N ASP A 58 1.30 -2.81 -19.69
CA ASP A 58 1.72 -2.82 -21.11
C ASP A 58 1.90 -1.43 -21.72
N ALA A 59 2.43 -0.48 -20.93
CA ALA A 59 2.54 0.93 -21.30
C ALA A 59 3.27 1.19 -22.63
N LEU A 60 4.10 0.25 -23.07
CA LEU A 60 4.82 0.33 -24.35
C LEU A 60 4.12 -0.44 -25.48
N ASN A 61 2.93 -1.01 -25.24
CA ASN A 61 2.17 -1.84 -26.16
C ASN A 61 3.05 -2.93 -26.82
N SER A 62 3.82 -3.62 -25.99
CA SER A 62 4.84 -4.58 -26.42
C SER A 62 4.25 -5.94 -26.69
N LYS A 63 4.41 -6.46 -27.91
CA LYS A 63 4.02 -7.84 -28.24
C LYS A 63 4.77 -8.92 -27.45
N SER A 64 5.83 -8.55 -26.74
CA SER A 64 6.57 -9.46 -25.85
C SER A 64 6.07 -9.42 -24.40
N SER A 65 5.07 -8.60 -24.09
CA SER A 65 4.38 -8.63 -22.81
C SER A 65 3.28 -9.70 -22.83
N ASP A 66 3.23 -10.53 -21.82
CA ASP A 66 2.14 -11.51 -21.63
C ASP A 66 0.82 -10.81 -21.29
N LYS A 67 0.89 -9.54 -20.85
CA LYS A 67 -0.24 -8.65 -20.59
C LYS A 67 -0.65 -7.81 -21.81
N HIS A 68 -0.10 -8.08 -22.99
CA HIS A 68 -0.42 -7.34 -24.21
C HIS A 68 -1.91 -7.43 -24.53
N LYS A 69 -2.59 -6.26 -24.59
CA LYS A 69 -4.04 -6.10 -24.77
C LYS A 69 -4.90 -6.63 -23.60
N ASP A 70 -4.30 -6.83 -22.45
CA ASP A 70 -5.00 -7.16 -21.21
C ASP A 70 -5.51 -5.88 -20.51
N ASN A 71 -5.87 -5.96 -19.22
CA ASN A 71 -6.28 -4.82 -18.41
C ASN A 71 -5.25 -3.67 -18.49
N ASN A 72 -5.74 -2.43 -18.41
CA ASN A 72 -4.93 -1.26 -18.72
C ASN A 72 -4.24 -0.68 -17.49
N PHE A 73 -4.82 -0.77 -16.32
CA PHE A 73 -4.19 -0.25 -15.10
C PHE A 73 -4.62 -0.98 -13.84
N PHE A 74 -3.75 -0.87 -12.85
CA PHE A 74 -3.99 -1.26 -11.48
C PHE A 74 -3.77 -0.04 -10.58
N VAL A 75 -4.59 0.10 -9.55
CA VAL A 75 -4.53 1.20 -8.58
C VAL A 75 -4.48 0.61 -7.18
N ASP A 76 -3.60 1.16 -6.35
CA ASP A 76 -3.50 0.90 -4.93
C ASP A 76 -3.42 2.23 -4.19
N ILE A 77 -4.31 2.46 -3.21
CA ILE A 77 -4.35 3.70 -2.42
C ILE A 77 -4.54 3.35 -0.94
N GLU A 78 -3.57 3.74 -0.14
CA GLU A 78 -3.49 3.44 1.30
C GLU A 78 -3.63 4.71 2.16
N PRO A 79 -4.83 5.27 2.36
CA PRO A 79 -5.03 6.40 3.27
C PRO A 79 -5.09 5.93 4.73
N ARG A 80 -4.33 6.61 5.60
CA ARG A 80 -4.41 6.44 7.05
C ARG A 80 -4.82 7.76 7.71
N ILE A 81 -5.89 7.74 8.49
CA ILE A 81 -6.45 8.92 9.16
C ILE A 81 -6.04 8.91 10.63
N SER A 82 -5.28 9.90 11.06
CA SER A 82 -4.75 9.99 12.43
C SER A 82 -5.86 10.11 13.47
N ILE A 83 -5.96 9.14 14.36
CA ILE A 83 -6.88 9.15 15.52
C ILE A 83 -6.37 10.17 16.55
N ASP A 84 -5.05 10.28 16.72
CA ASP A 84 -4.41 11.24 17.60
C ASP A 84 -4.82 12.68 17.23
N TYR A 85 -4.77 13.00 15.93
CA TYR A 85 -5.21 14.29 15.42
C TYR A 85 -6.72 14.52 15.62
N LEU A 86 -7.57 13.54 15.28
CA LEU A 86 -9.02 13.66 15.40
C LEU A 86 -9.47 13.88 16.86
N LEU A 87 -8.74 13.32 17.80
CA LEU A 87 -9.06 13.43 19.24
C LEU A 87 -8.35 14.60 19.92
N ASP A 88 -7.45 15.29 19.21
CA ASP A 88 -6.53 16.29 19.78
C ASP A 88 -5.77 15.74 21.00
N LYS A 89 -5.26 14.49 20.86
CA LYS A 89 -4.58 13.75 21.93
C LYS A 89 -3.40 12.99 21.36
N ASP A 90 -2.33 12.94 22.14
CA ASP A 90 -1.24 12.02 21.91
C ASP A 90 -1.57 10.68 22.57
N LEU A 91 -1.75 9.66 21.75
CA LEU A 91 -2.04 8.28 22.17
C LEU A 91 -0.78 7.41 22.17
N SER A 92 0.41 8.00 21.96
CA SER A 92 1.67 7.26 21.97
C SER A 92 1.93 6.56 23.32
N TYR A 93 2.40 5.33 23.27
CA TYR A 93 2.77 4.56 24.45
C TYR A 93 3.87 3.54 24.12
N GLY A 94 5.02 3.65 24.75
CA GLY A 94 6.16 2.77 24.51
C GLY A 94 6.66 2.83 23.07
N ALA A 95 6.59 1.71 22.35
CA ALA A 95 6.97 1.65 20.95
C ALA A 95 5.90 2.23 20.01
N LEU A 96 4.64 2.29 20.43
CA LEU A 96 3.54 2.86 19.67
C LEU A 96 3.68 4.38 19.62
N GLN A 97 3.68 4.94 18.40
CA GLN A 97 3.92 6.36 18.17
C GLN A 97 2.65 7.12 17.78
N GLU A 98 1.80 6.52 16.98
CA GLU A 98 0.56 7.14 16.49
C GLU A 98 -0.45 6.05 16.11
N LEU A 99 -1.75 6.32 16.27
CA LEU A 99 -2.84 5.44 15.88
C LEU A 99 -3.62 6.00 14.70
N TYR A 100 -4.11 5.10 13.84
CA TYR A 100 -4.84 5.45 12.63
C TYR A 100 -6.09 4.60 12.42
N PHE A 101 -7.12 5.20 11.78
CA PHE A 101 -8.00 4.44 10.92
C PHE A 101 -7.25 4.24 9.60
N ALA A 102 -7.02 2.98 9.24
CA ALA A 102 -6.23 2.61 8.08
C ALA A 102 -7.12 1.95 7.02
N PHE A 103 -6.87 2.31 5.78
CA PHE A 103 -7.54 1.74 4.62
C PHE A 103 -6.50 1.35 3.58
N ASP A 104 -6.89 0.40 2.72
CA ASP A 104 -6.14 -0.01 1.56
C ASP A 104 -7.14 -0.39 0.47
N ILE A 105 -7.05 0.25 -0.69
CA ILE A 105 -8.08 0.23 -1.73
C ILE A 105 -7.44 -0.18 -3.05
N TYR A 106 -7.83 -1.35 -3.53
CA TYR A 106 -7.37 -1.92 -4.79
C TYR A 106 -8.43 -1.79 -5.87
N TYR A 107 -7.97 -1.39 -7.05
CA TYR A 107 -8.76 -1.39 -8.26
C TYR A 107 -7.93 -1.86 -9.45
N ALA A 108 -8.50 -2.74 -10.28
CA ALA A 108 -7.96 -3.05 -11.59
C ALA A 108 -9.09 -3.15 -12.62
N ASP A 109 -8.77 -2.78 -13.86
CA ASP A 109 -9.69 -2.93 -14.99
C ASP A 109 -10.10 -4.40 -15.21
N PRO A 110 -11.29 -4.64 -15.76
CA PRO A 110 -11.64 -5.96 -16.29
C PRO A 110 -10.64 -6.44 -17.33
N THR A 111 -10.38 -7.74 -17.34
CA THR A 111 -9.67 -8.38 -18.47
C THR A 111 -10.50 -8.30 -19.74
N PRO A 112 -9.91 -8.07 -20.93
CA PRO A 112 -10.68 -7.99 -22.17
C PRO A 112 -11.59 -9.20 -22.38
N GLY A 113 -12.90 -8.93 -22.47
CA GLY A 113 -13.94 -9.95 -22.61
C GLY A 113 -14.65 -10.30 -21.31
N ASP A 114 -14.21 -9.79 -20.18
CA ASP A 114 -14.88 -9.87 -18.89
C ASP A 114 -15.58 -8.55 -18.55
N ASP A 115 -16.68 -8.63 -17.79
CA ASP A 115 -17.42 -7.46 -17.31
C ASP A 115 -16.94 -7.01 -15.93
N LYS A 116 -16.06 -7.76 -15.28
CA LYS A 116 -15.61 -7.57 -13.90
C LYS A 116 -14.09 -7.47 -13.80
N GLY A 117 -13.65 -6.55 -12.99
CA GLY A 117 -12.24 -6.36 -12.64
C GLY A 117 -11.95 -6.73 -11.18
N LEU A 118 -11.06 -5.96 -10.57
CA LEU A 118 -10.72 -6.07 -9.16
C LEU A 118 -11.21 -4.82 -8.44
N LYS A 119 -11.95 -5.00 -7.34
CA LYS A 119 -12.31 -3.95 -6.37
C LYS A 119 -12.29 -4.55 -4.99
N ILE A 120 -11.26 -4.23 -4.22
CA ILE A 120 -11.08 -4.74 -2.87
C ILE A 120 -10.84 -3.54 -1.95
N ILE A 121 -11.42 -3.59 -0.76
CA ILE A 121 -11.22 -2.59 0.28
C ILE A 121 -10.81 -3.31 1.56
N TRP A 122 -9.65 -2.99 2.07
CA TRP A 122 -9.25 -3.32 3.42
C TRP A 122 -9.50 -2.11 4.31
N MET A 123 -10.04 -2.35 5.51
CA MET A 123 -10.28 -1.29 6.49
C MET A 123 -10.03 -1.78 7.90
N GLY A 124 -9.42 -0.93 8.71
CA GLY A 124 -9.11 -1.33 10.07
C GLY A 124 -8.35 -0.29 10.88
N LEU A 125 -7.49 -0.75 11.75
CA LEU A 125 -6.65 0.08 12.59
C LEU A 125 -5.19 -0.06 12.19
N GLY A 126 -4.49 1.06 12.23
CA GLY A 126 -3.06 1.14 11.97
C GLY A 126 -2.31 1.86 13.08
N SER A 127 -1.03 1.68 13.07
CA SER A 127 -0.11 2.35 13.99
C SER A 127 1.26 2.54 13.35
N ASP A 128 1.92 3.64 13.71
CA ASP A 128 3.37 3.74 13.58
C ASP A 128 4.01 3.19 14.84
N ILE A 129 4.96 2.29 14.67
CA ILE A 129 5.69 1.62 15.76
C ILE A 129 7.19 1.87 15.59
N GLU A 130 7.86 2.24 16.67
CA GLU A 130 9.33 2.30 16.71
C GLU A 130 9.90 0.91 17.03
N ILE A 131 10.44 0.23 16.03
CA ILE A 131 11.04 -1.09 16.18
C ILE A 131 12.55 -0.92 16.39
N PRO A 132 13.14 -1.50 17.47
CA PRO A 132 14.58 -1.47 17.69
C PRO A 132 15.36 -1.89 16.44
N TRP A 133 16.39 -1.12 16.05
CA TRP A 133 17.21 -1.26 14.86
C TRP A 133 16.48 -0.88 13.55
N LEU A 134 15.25 -1.36 13.33
CA LEU A 134 14.52 -1.11 12.08
C LEU A 134 14.03 0.34 11.97
N GLY A 135 13.69 0.95 13.13
CA GLY A 135 13.15 2.29 13.20
C GLY A 135 11.63 2.33 13.06
N LYS A 136 11.11 3.47 12.63
CA LYS A 136 9.67 3.67 12.42
C LYS A 136 9.15 2.71 11.34
N SER A 137 8.14 1.94 11.70
CA SER A 137 7.47 0.96 10.85
C SER A 137 5.97 1.15 10.94
N GLY A 138 5.28 1.02 9.83
CA GLY A 138 3.81 0.97 9.79
C GLY A 138 3.34 -0.45 10.11
N VAL A 139 2.36 -0.59 10.99
CA VAL A 139 1.70 -1.87 11.28
C VAL A 139 0.20 -1.64 11.23
N ASN A 140 -0.50 -2.37 10.37
CA ASN A 140 -1.93 -2.24 10.21
C ASN A 140 -2.59 -3.62 10.36
N PHE A 141 -3.83 -3.61 10.83
CA PHE A 141 -4.68 -4.79 10.88
C PHE A 141 -6.01 -4.46 10.25
N TYR A 142 -6.38 -5.21 9.21
CA TYR A 142 -7.54 -4.94 8.40
C TYR A 142 -8.57 -6.07 8.40
N THR A 143 -9.81 -5.69 8.19
CA THR A 143 -10.86 -6.54 7.61
C THR A 143 -10.85 -6.34 6.10
N ARG A 144 -11.05 -7.42 5.34
CA ARG A 144 -11.01 -7.43 3.88
C ARG A 144 -12.42 -7.58 3.32
N PHE A 145 -12.82 -6.66 2.44
CA PHE A 145 -14.07 -6.71 1.69
C PHE A 145 -13.77 -6.77 0.22
N VAL A 146 -14.37 -7.74 -0.46
CA VAL A 146 -14.21 -7.96 -1.89
C VAL A 146 -15.50 -7.57 -2.58
N GLU A 147 -15.47 -6.53 -3.39
CA GLU A 147 -16.62 -6.13 -4.23
C GLU A 147 -16.57 -6.84 -5.56
N GLU A 148 -15.42 -6.84 -6.23
CA GLU A 148 -15.16 -7.57 -7.47
C GLU A 148 -13.82 -8.31 -7.38
N ASN A 149 -13.74 -9.52 -7.93
CA ASN A 149 -12.52 -10.31 -8.03
C ASN A 149 -12.57 -11.19 -9.28
N TYR A 150 -12.68 -10.56 -10.44
CA TYR A 150 -12.71 -11.23 -11.75
C TYR A 150 -13.74 -12.37 -11.84
N GLY A 151 -14.89 -12.25 -11.17
CA GLY A 151 -15.94 -13.25 -11.14
C GLY A 151 -15.71 -14.40 -10.15
N ALA A 152 -14.76 -14.28 -9.22
CA ALA A 152 -14.52 -15.31 -8.21
C ALA A 152 -15.69 -15.43 -7.21
N SER A 153 -15.73 -16.56 -6.50
CA SER A 153 -16.85 -16.88 -5.59
C SER A 153 -16.93 -16.02 -4.33
N ASN A 154 -15.86 -15.28 -4.00
CA ASN A 154 -15.78 -14.39 -2.83
C ASN A 154 -16.24 -12.96 -3.09
N GLU A 155 -16.80 -12.65 -4.27
CA GLU A 155 -17.31 -11.31 -4.58
C GLU A 155 -18.51 -10.91 -3.70
N HIS A 156 -18.67 -9.60 -3.49
CA HIS A 156 -19.72 -8.97 -2.66
C HIS A 156 -19.72 -9.48 -1.22
N SER A 157 -18.56 -9.80 -0.65
CA SER A 157 -18.46 -10.41 0.67
C SER A 157 -17.34 -9.83 1.54
N PHE A 158 -17.47 -10.04 2.85
CA PHE A 158 -16.35 -10.04 3.76
C PHE A 158 -15.50 -11.29 3.48
N ASP A 159 -14.21 -11.10 3.29
CA ASP A 159 -13.30 -12.18 2.87
C ASP A 159 -12.02 -12.19 3.72
N GLY A 160 -12.19 -12.26 5.03
CA GLY A 160 -11.10 -12.45 5.98
C GLY A 160 -10.40 -11.17 6.45
N TYR A 161 -9.17 -11.34 6.86
CA TYR A 161 -8.36 -10.33 7.53
C TYR A 161 -6.99 -10.21 6.90
N VAL A 162 -6.35 -9.06 7.12
CA VAL A 162 -4.95 -8.82 6.72
C VAL A 162 -4.16 -8.23 7.87
N ALA A 163 -2.98 -8.77 8.13
CA ALA A 163 -1.97 -8.16 8.96
C ALA A 163 -0.86 -7.63 8.05
N HIS A 164 -0.66 -6.33 8.08
CA HIS A 164 0.30 -5.60 7.25
C HIS A 164 1.41 -5.00 8.10
N ILE A 165 2.63 -5.07 7.61
CA ILE A 165 3.77 -4.32 8.13
C ILE A 165 4.59 -3.74 6.99
N ASN A 166 5.00 -2.48 7.11
CA ASN A 166 5.95 -1.86 6.20
C ASN A 166 7.08 -1.16 6.95
N TRP A 167 8.22 -1.00 6.29
CA TRP A 167 9.39 -0.31 6.85
C TRP A 167 10.25 0.35 5.79
N PHE A 168 10.91 1.42 6.20
CA PHE A 168 11.95 2.08 5.43
C PHE A 168 13.13 2.39 6.36
N LYS A 169 14.28 1.72 6.13
CA LYS A 169 15.48 1.88 6.95
C LYS A 169 16.67 2.31 6.11
N PRO A 170 17.12 3.58 6.19
CA PRO A 170 18.42 3.96 5.68
C PRO A 170 19.53 3.19 6.43
N ILE A 171 20.39 2.49 5.70
CA ILE A 171 21.52 1.72 6.25
C ILE A 171 22.80 2.52 6.16
N TYR A 172 23.02 3.19 5.02
CA TYR A 172 24.25 3.93 4.76
C TYR A 172 23.98 5.13 3.86
N ASN A 173 24.50 6.31 4.26
CA ASN A 173 24.43 7.51 3.47
C ASN A 173 25.78 7.74 2.78
N PHE A 174 25.81 7.72 1.43
CA PHE A 174 26.99 8.05 0.62
C PHE A 174 27.17 9.57 0.52
N THR A 175 26.04 10.28 0.37
CA THR A 175 25.94 11.76 0.35
C THR A 175 24.57 12.16 0.91
N ASP A 176 24.28 13.46 1.00
CA ASP A 176 22.96 13.96 1.45
C ASP A 176 21.80 13.49 0.57
N SER A 177 22.07 13.13 -0.70
CA SER A 177 21.07 12.72 -1.68
C SER A 177 21.21 11.27 -2.17
N ARG A 178 22.20 10.52 -1.65
CA ARG A 178 22.44 9.11 -2.05
C ARG A 178 22.60 8.26 -0.81
N PHE A 179 21.77 7.25 -0.70
CA PHE A 179 21.79 6.32 0.43
C PHE A 179 21.49 4.90 -0.03
N LEU A 180 21.89 3.95 0.80
CA LEU A 180 21.43 2.56 0.75
C LEU A 180 20.35 2.38 1.79
N SER A 181 19.20 1.83 1.42
CA SER A 181 18.11 1.52 2.33
C SER A 181 17.76 0.04 2.33
N PHE A 182 17.24 -0.42 3.45
CA PHE A 182 16.48 -1.65 3.58
C PHE A 182 15.02 -1.28 3.77
N GLN A 183 14.19 -1.64 2.81
CA GLN A 183 12.76 -1.31 2.81
C GLN A 183 11.94 -2.47 2.29
N GLY A 184 10.68 -2.50 2.66
CA GLY A 184 9.75 -3.52 2.20
C GLY A 184 8.43 -3.48 2.96
N TYR A 185 7.58 -4.42 2.59
CA TYR A 185 6.32 -4.68 3.27
C TYR A 185 6.02 -6.18 3.28
N ILE A 186 5.11 -6.58 4.15
CA ILE A 186 4.56 -7.93 4.22
C ILE A 186 3.08 -7.81 4.50
N ASP A 187 2.28 -8.49 3.68
CA ASP A 187 0.87 -8.73 3.90
C ASP A 187 0.65 -10.19 4.22
N TYR A 188 -0.03 -10.44 5.32
CA TYR A 188 -0.45 -11.77 5.72
C TYR A 188 -1.97 -11.82 5.73
N GLU A 189 -2.53 -12.39 4.67
CA GLU A 189 -3.96 -12.60 4.49
C GLU A 189 -4.38 -13.93 5.13
N PHE A 190 -5.53 -13.94 5.82
CA PHE A 190 -6.05 -15.15 6.45
C PHE A 190 -7.55 -15.09 6.64
N GLY A 191 -8.19 -16.27 6.70
CA GLY A 191 -9.64 -16.39 6.87
C GLY A 191 -10.42 -15.99 5.61
N SER A 192 -9.81 -16.10 4.42
CA SER A 192 -10.52 -15.98 3.14
C SER A 192 -11.33 -17.24 2.88
N ASP A 193 -12.46 -17.07 2.19
CA ASP A 193 -13.30 -18.16 1.71
C ASP A 193 -12.84 -18.72 0.33
N LEU A 194 -11.77 -18.16 -0.23
CA LEU A 194 -11.09 -18.73 -1.40
C LEU A 194 -10.06 -19.75 -0.93
N ASP A 195 -10.31 -21.01 -1.23
CA ASP A 195 -9.36 -22.13 -1.06
C ASP A 195 -8.37 -22.19 -2.24
#